data_d1018594b05d2a4c854be076473c74d0
#
_entry.id   d1018594b05d2a4c854be076473c74d0
#
_cell.length_a   1.000
_cell.length_b   1.000
_cell.length_c   1.000
_cell.angle_alpha   90.00
_cell.angle_beta   90.00
_cell.angle_gamma   90.00
#
_symmetry.space_group_name_H-M   'P 1'
#
loop_
_entity.id
_entity.type
_entity.pdbx_description
1 polymer ?
#
loop_
_entity_poly.entity_id
_entity_poly.type
_entity_poly.pdbx_seq_one_letter_code
_entity_poly.pdbx_strand_id
1 'polypeptide(L)'
;MATPMTAAQVVAQLKKWGLHHVEIPGWATHNRAGHGAWGPVNGLIWHHTGADVTDAKAYAAGTLYNGLADLPGPLCHFSIGTDGAVYLVGWGRANHAGGGDPAVLAHVVNEDYAGQMHPTRGNLNGVDGNSHFYGVEIQYSGSHEMTAAQYVAARRLSAAVLDFHGWSEKSVIGHGEWSSDKWDPGYAAGKIMAMPVVRADVKATRAAGPTASVPTPPSTSEETGMKLSDAVTVGPWVKAQWPDDVGLQDGAVSVNTALGSTYGHARAAHEGVDALRAEVVDLRAALAKLTQLLTKGA
;
A
#
# COMPACT_ATOMS: atom_id res chain seq x y z
N MET A 1 -2.41 21.11 0.71
CA MET A 1 -2.84 21.22 2.13
C MET A 1 -4.34 21.44 2.19
N ALA A 2 -5.08 20.62 2.92
CA ALA A 2 -6.54 20.69 2.96
C ALA A 2 -7.08 20.56 4.39
N THR A 3 -8.27 21.10 4.61
CA THR A 3 -9.01 20.84 5.87
C THR A 3 -9.43 19.37 5.90
N PRO A 4 -9.23 18.66 7.02
CA PRO A 4 -9.70 17.29 7.16
C PRO A 4 -11.20 17.15 6.87
N MET A 5 -11.61 15.99 6.33
CA MET A 5 -13.04 15.65 6.23
C MET A 5 -13.70 15.67 7.60
N THR A 6 -14.95 16.09 7.65
CA THR A 6 -15.79 15.81 8.83
C THR A 6 -16.16 14.32 8.88
N ALA A 7 -16.57 13.82 10.05
CA ALA A 7 -17.03 12.43 10.20
C ALA A 7 -18.17 12.08 9.23
N ALA A 8 -19.11 13.00 9.00
CA ALA A 8 -20.21 12.82 8.05
C ALA A 8 -19.70 12.75 6.59
N GLN A 9 -18.71 13.58 6.23
CA GLN A 9 -18.14 13.59 4.87
C GLN A 9 -17.39 12.29 4.57
N VAL A 10 -16.60 11.76 5.51
CA VAL A 10 -15.90 10.49 5.28
C VAL A 10 -16.88 9.34 5.09
N VAL A 11 -17.93 9.23 5.92
CA VAL A 11 -18.96 8.19 5.74
C VAL A 11 -19.66 8.32 4.38
N ALA A 12 -20.00 9.54 3.97
CA ALA A 12 -20.60 9.79 2.65
C ALA A 12 -19.64 9.37 1.52
N GLN A 13 -18.34 9.65 1.67
CA GLN A 13 -17.33 9.31 0.67
C GLN A 13 -17.10 7.79 0.58
N LEU A 14 -17.06 7.07 1.72
CA LEU A 14 -16.97 5.61 1.72
C LEU A 14 -18.18 4.97 1.02
N LYS A 15 -19.40 5.47 1.30
CA LYS A 15 -20.64 5.02 0.62
C LYS A 15 -20.61 5.31 -0.87
N LYS A 16 -20.20 6.52 -1.27
CA LYS A 16 -20.04 6.91 -2.69
C LYS A 16 -19.14 5.92 -3.44
N TRP A 17 -18.05 5.50 -2.79
CA TRP A 17 -17.08 4.58 -3.38
C TRP A 17 -17.41 3.09 -3.17
N GLY A 18 -18.59 2.76 -2.63
CA GLY A 18 -19.06 1.38 -2.43
C GLY A 18 -18.17 0.58 -1.48
N LEU A 19 -17.54 1.22 -0.51
CA LEU A 19 -16.73 0.57 0.51
C LEU A 19 -17.62 0.03 1.63
N HIS A 20 -17.53 -1.27 1.89
CA HIS A 20 -18.09 -1.84 3.10
C HIS A 20 -17.34 -1.27 4.31
N HIS A 21 -18.04 -0.58 5.20
CA HIS A 21 -17.43 0.03 6.37
C HIS A 21 -18.22 -0.25 7.64
N VAL A 22 -17.50 -0.27 8.74
CA VAL A 22 -18.00 -0.49 10.09
C VAL A 22 -17.56 0.67 10.97
N GLU A 23 -18.52 1.34 11.58
CA GLU A 23 -18.26 2.41 12.53
C GLU A 23 -18.03 1.83 13.93
N ILE A 24 -16.82 1.98 14.49
CA ILE A 24 -16.55 1.60 15.88
C ILE A 24 -17.28 2.60 16.80
N PRO A 25 -18.03 2.15 17.83
CA PRO A 25 -18.76 3.06 18.70
C PRO A 25 -17.88 4.18 19.25
N GLY A 26 -18.30 5.44 19.06
CA GLY A 26 -17.57 6.61 19.51
C GLY A 26 -16.48 7.15 18.57
N TRP A 27 -16.15 6.46 17.47
CA TRP A 27 -15.07 6.80 16.56
C TRP A 27 -15.07 8.27 16.11
N ALA A 28 -16.25 8.84 15.83
CA ALA A 28 -16.38 10.18 15.24
C ALA A 28 -15.85 11.33 16.14
N THR A 29 -15.71 11.07 17.42
CA THR A 29 -15.20 12.02 18.42
C THR A 29 -13.97 11.50 19.17
N HIS A 30 -13.55 10.27 18.86
CA HIS A 30 -12.37 9.66 19.47
C HIS A 30 -11.09 10.14 18.77
N ASN A 31 -10.28 10.92 19.49
CA ASN A 31 -9.05 11.52 18.95
C ASN A 31 -8.09 11.94 20.07
N ARG A 32 -6.94 12.43 19.66
CA ARG A 32 -5.88 12.95 20.55
C ARG A 32 -5.72 14.48 20.45
N ALA A 33 -6.80 15.22 20.36
CA ALA A 33 -6.77 16.69 20.20
C ALA A 33 -5.96 17.41 21.31
N GLY A 34 -5.89 16.84 22.53
CA GLY A 34 -5.07 17.38 23.63
C GLY A 34 -3.56 17.27 23.42
N HIS A 35 -3.10 16.59 22.37
CA HIS A 35 -1.68 16.36 22.05
C HIS A 35 -1.22 17.09 20.79
N GLY A 36 -1.99 18.02 20.27
CA GLY A 36 -1.67 18.82 19.10
C GLY A 36 -2.78 18.87 18.06
N ALA A 37 -2.60 19.73 17.07
CA ALA A 37 -3.56 19.92 15.99
C ALA A 37 -3.64 18.72 15.05
N TRP A 38 -4.75 18.58 14.34
CA TRP A 38 -4.90 17.75 13.16
C TRP A 38 -5.34 18.60 11.97
N GLY A 39 -4.50 18.59 10.97
CA GLY A 39 -4.63 19.44 9.80
C GLY A 39 -3.78 20.72 9.87
N PRO A 40 -3.51 21.32 8.72
CA PRO A 40 -3.98 20.87 7.39
C PRO A 40 -3.41 19.49 6.99
N VAL A 41 -4.28 18.64 6.43
CA VAL A 41 -3.89 17.31 5.95
C VAL A 41 -3.38 17.36 4.51
N ASN A 42 -2.54 16.38 4.14
CA ASN A 42 -1.83 16.38 2.86
C ASN A 42 -1.89 15.04 2.12
N GLY A 43 -2.34 13.97 2.78
CA GLY A 43 -2.40 12.64 2.17
C GLY A 43 -2.76 11.54 3.16
N LEU A 44 -2.50 10.30 2.73
CA LEU A 44 -2.69 9.09 3.52
C LEU A 44 -1.35 8.38 3.71
N ILE A 45 -1.13 7.84 4.92
CA ILE A 45 -0.05 6.89 5.18
C ILE A 45 -0.65 5.50 5.34
N TRP A 46 -0.14 4.53 4.57
CA TRP A 46 -0.44 3.12 4.72
C TRP A 46 0.51 2.49 5.74
N HIS A 47 -0.07 1.67 6.61
CA HIS A 47 0.62 0.87 7.62
C HIS A 47 0.22 -0.59 7.51
N HIS A 48 0.98 -1.48 8.16
CA HIS A 48 0.50 -2.79 8.57
C HIS A 48 0.55 -2.90 10.09
N THR A 49 -0.39 -3.62 10.67
CA THR A 49 -0.54 -3.72 12.14
C THR A 49 0.58 -4.50 12.84
N GLY A 50 1.44 -5.19 12.10
CA GLY A 50 2.53 -6.02 12.64
C GLY A 50 2.04 -7.34 13.27
N ALA A 51 0.77 -7.69 13.10
CA ALA A 51 0.16 -8.92 13.61
C ALA A 51 -0.89 -9.47 12.64
N ASP A 52 -0.96 -10.80 12.54
CA ASP A 52 -2.03 -11.47 11.83
C ASP A 52 -3.26 -11.56 12.72
N VAL A 53 -4.34 -10.90 12.30
CA VAL A 53 -5.53 -10.66 13.10
C VAL A 53 -6.62 -11.64 12.70
N THR A 54 -7.16 -12.39 13.67
CA THR A 54 -8.25 -13.35 13.44
C THR A 54 -9.64 -12.73 13.58
N ASP A 55 -9.81 -11.72 14.44
CA ASP A 55 -11.07 -10.96 14.60
C ASP A 55 -10.79 -9.48 14.33
N ALA A 56 -11.01 -9.08 13.08
CA ALA A 56 -10.73 -7.75 12.59
C ALA A 56 -11.51 -6.66 13.35
N LYS A 57 -12.78 -6.94 13.69
CA LYS A 57 -13.62 -5.97 14.42
C LYS A 57 -13.18 -5.82 15.86
N ALA A 58 -12.90 -6.92 16.56
CA ALA A 58 -12.42 -6.87 17.93
C ALA A 58 -11.07 -6.16 18.03
N TYR A 59 -10.16 -6.39 17.06
CA TYR A 59 -8.86 -5.72 17.00
C TYR A 59 -9.01 -4.22 16.76
N ALA A 60 -9.89 -3.81 15.83
CA ALA A 60 -10.17 -2.41 15.57
C ALA A 60 -10.78 -1.69 16.78
N ALA A 61 -11.78 -2.32 17.43
CA ALA A 61 -12.46 -1.76 18.61
C ALA A 61 -11.65 -1.84 19.92
N GLY A 62 -10.72 -2.77 19.99
CA GLY A 62 -9.82 -2.98 21.12
C GLY A 62 -8.50 -2.24 20.95
N THR A 63 -7.54 -2.92 20.33
CA THR A 63 -6.16 -2.44 20.22
C THR A 63 -6.03 -1.11 19.47
N LEU A 64 -6.62 -0.98 18.30
CA LEU A 64 -6.46 0.24 17.50
C LEU A 64 -7.23 1.42 18.10
N TYR A 65 -8.39 1.18 18.67
CA TYR A 65 -9.19 2.23 19.31
C TYR A 65 -8.54 2.69 20.63
N ASN A 66 -8.22 1.78 21.55
CA ASN A 66 -7.69 2.12 22.87
C ASN A 66 -6.19 2.42 22.86
N GLY A 67 -5.45 1.83 21.92
CA GLY A 67 -3.99 1.89 21.88
C GLY A 67 -3.31 0.81 22.72
N LEU A 68 -2.02 1.01 22.95
CA LEU A 68 -1.14 0.19 23.77
C LEU A 68 -0.74 0.96 25.03
N ALA A 69 -0.07 0.31 25.98
CA ALA A 69 0.33 0.92 27.26
C ALA A 69 1.14 2.22 27.07
N ASP A 70 2.05 2.21 26.11
CA ASP A 70 2.98 3.34 25.80
C ASP A 70 2.56 4.10 24.54
N LEU A 71 1.53 3.65 23.84
CA LEU A 71 1.04 4.25 22.61
C LEU A 71 -0.49 4.41 22.67
N PRO A 72 -1.02 5.42 23.36
CA PRO A 72 -2.46 5.61 23.51
C PRO A 72 -3.17 5.83 22.17
N GLY A 73 -4.36 5.27 22.02
CA GLY A 73 -5.21 5.38 20.83
C GLY A 73 -5.93 6.72 20.67
N PRO A 74 -6.62 6.92 19.55
CA PRO A 74 -6.71 5.98 18.43
C PRO A 74 -5.39 5.84 17.68
N LEU A 75 -5.08 4.63 17.18
CA LEU A 75 -3.85 4.36 16.46
C LEU A 75 -3.98 4.55 14.94
N CYS A 76 -5.16 4.87 14.44
CA CYS A 76 -5.42 5.16 13.03
C CYS A 76 -6.77 5.83 12.85
N HIS A 77 -7.05 6.27 11.62
CA HIS A 77 -8.36 6.74 11.20
C HIS A 77 -9.18 5.57 10.62
N PHE A 78 -8.52 4.78 9.80
CA PHE A 78 -9.10 3.63 9.10
C PHE A 78 -8.30 2.37 9.42
N SER A 79 -9.01 1.25 9.65
CA SER A 79 -8.38 -0.06 9.66
C SER A 79 -9.04 -0.98 8.65
N ILE A 80 -8.27 -1.87 8.02
CA ILE A 80 -8.77 -2.77 6.97
C ILE A 80 -8.58 -4.22 7.39
N GLY A 81 -9.70 -4.93 7.59
CA GLY A 81 -9.72 -6.34 7.93
C GLY A 81 -9.35 -7.25 6.75
N THR A 82 -9.07 -8.51 7.02
CA THR A 82 -8.65 -9.51 6.02
C THR A 82 -9.69 -9.74 4.91
N ASP A 83 -10.96 -9.46 5.19
CA ASP A 83 -12.09 -9.49 4.26
C ASP A 83 -12.26 -8.18 3.44
N GLY A 84 -11.43 -7.17 3.70
CA GLY A 84 -11.50 -5.85 3.07
C GLY A 84 -12.52 -4.90 3.71
N ALA A 85 -13.14 -5.25 4.83
CA ALA A 85 -14.00 -4.33 5.57
C ALA A 85 -13.17 -3.17 6.14
N VAL A 86 -13.66 -1.93 5.99
CA VAL A 86 -13.02 -0.71 6.50
C VAL A 86 -13.64 -0.34 7.83
N TYR A 87 -12.85 -0.35 8.89
CA TYR A 87 -13.28 0.07 10.24
C TYR A 87 -12.90 1.53 10.46
N LEU A 88 -13.86 2.35 10.86
CA LEU A 88 -13.62 3.73 11.32
C LEU A 88 -13.26 3.69 12.82
N VAL A 89 -12.01 4.01 13.15
CA VAL A 89 -11.43 3.80 14.49
C VAL A 89 -11.40 5.09 15.31
N GLY A 90 -10.97 6.19 14.70
CA GLY A 90 -10.94 7.50 15.33
C GLY A 90 -11.05 8.61 14.30
N TRP A 91 -11.45 9.82 14.74
CA TRP A 91 -11.56 10.97 13.83
C TRP A 91 -11.07 12.24 14.51
N GLY A 92 -10.02 12.80 13.94
CA GLY A 92 -9.19 13.84 14.52
C GLY A 92 -7.74 13.38 14.58
N ARG A 93 -6.91 14.01 15.39
CA ARG A 93 -5.54 13.56 15.59
C ARG A 93 -5.50 12.10 16.07
N ALA A 94 -4.81 11.24 15.35
CA ALA A 94 -4.55 9.85 15.71
C ALA A 94 -3.03 9.61 15.87
N ASN A 95 -2.66 8.54 16.53
CA ASN A 95 -1.27 8.23 16.85
C ASN A 95 -0.74 7.11 15.93
N HIS A 96 -0.40 7.46 14.68
CA HIS A 96 -0.02 6.46 13.66
C HIS A 96 1.31 6.77 12.95
N ALA A 97 1.56 8.04 12.63
CA ALA A 97 2.66 8.41 11.74
C ALA A 97 3.95 8.75 12.48
N GLY A 98 3.84 9.20 13.74
CA GLY A 98 5.01 9.66 14.50
C GLY A 98 5.80 10.76 13.79
N GLY A 99 7.10 10.82 14.08
CA GLY A 99 8.03 11.72 13.43
C GLY A 99 8.50 11.18 12.07
N GLY A 100 8.65 12.06 11.09
CA GLY A 100 9.15 11.71 9.77
C GLY A 100 9.88 12.85 9.07
N ASP A 101 10.28 12.61 7.83
CA ASP A 101 11.18 13.50 7.11
C ASP A 101 10.45 14.75 6.58
N PRO A 102 10.86 15.98 6.96
CA PRO A 102 10.25 17.20 6.46
C PRO A 102 10.42 17.36 4.94
N ALA A 103 11.47 16.78 4.33
CA ALA A 103 11.63 16.80 2.88
C ALA A 103 10.56 15.93 2.20
N VAL A 104 10.23 14.76 2.79
CA VAL A 104 9.12 13.92 2.31
C VAL A 104 7.80 14.68 2.42
N LEU A 105 7.53 15.36 3.54
CA LEU A 105 6.33 16.18 3.66
C LEU A 105 6.24 17.24 2.57
N ALA A 106 7.34 17.95 2.29
CA ALA A 106 7.38 18.96 1.22
C ALA A 106 7.07 18.35 -0.14
N HIS A 107 7.63 17.19 -0.47
CA HIS A 107 7.37 16.47 -1.71
C HIS A 107 5.91 16.01 -1.84
N VAL A 108 5.30 15.52 -0.75
CA VAL A 108 3.88 15.14 -0.74
C VAL A 108 2.98 16.37 -0.94
N VAL A 109 3.27 17.48 -0.25
CA VAL A 109 2.51 18.74 -0.38
C VAL A 109 2.55 19.29 -1.81
N ASN A 110 3.70 19.20 -2.45
CA ASN A 110 3.93 19.71 -3.81
C ASN A 110 3.59 18.67 -4.89
N GLU A 111 3.44 17.41 -4.52
CA GLU A 111 3.26 16.28 -5.44
C GLU A 111 4.37 16.21 -6.53
N ASP A 112 5.61 16.56 -6.16
CA ASP A 112 6.73 16.77 -7.10
C ASP A 112 7.81 15.68 -7.06
N TYR A 113 7.51 14.51 -6.47
CA TYR A 113 8.44 13.38 -6.45
C TYR A 113 8.11 12.31 -7.50
N ALA A 114 9.13 11.51 -7.84
CA ALA A 114 9.02 10.33 -8.69
C ALA A 114 9.59 9.10 -7.96
N GLY A 115 8.96 7.94 -8.15
CA GLY A 115 9.44 6.68 -7.57
C GLY A 115 9.16 6.52 -6.09
N GLN A 116 9.97 5.70 -5.43
CA GLN A 116 9.93 5.43 -3.99
C GLN A 116 10.65 6.55 -3.25
N MET A 117 10.07 7.08 -2.17
CA MET A 117 10.76 8.03 -1.31
C MET A 117 11.63 7.31 -0.27
N HIS A 118 12.74 7.94 0.09
CA HIS A 118 13.73 7.39 1.02
C HIS A 118 14.00 8.41 2.13
N PRO A 119 13.27 8.34 3.26
CA PRO A 119 13.43 9.29 4.35
C PRO A 119 14.80 9.16 5.02
N THR A 120 15.36 10.28 5.44
CA THR A 120 16.60 10.36 6.22
C THR A 120 16.37 10.69 7.69
N ARG A 121 15.12 10.98 8.06
CA ARG A 121 14.68 11.32 9.40
C ARG A 121 13.52 10.43 9.85
N GLY A 122 13.38 10.26 11.15
CA GLY A 122 12.36 9.44 11.77
C GLY A 122 11.84 10.00 13.08
N ASN A 123 11.39 9.15 13.99
CA ASN A 123 10.71 9.53 15.24
C ASN A 123 11.50 10.50 16.12
N LEU A 124 12.84 10.39 16.18
CA LEU A 124 13.66 11.20 17.07
C LEU A 124 13.98 12.61 16.53
N ASN A 125 13.98 12.79 15.22
CA ASN A 125 14.50 13.99 14.58
C ASN A 125 13.63 14.49 13.39
N GLY A 126 12.42 13.97 13.28
CA GLY A 126 11.47 14.31 12.24
C GLY A 126 10.41 15.32 12.68
N VAL A 127 9.54 15.67 11.73
CA VAL A 127 8.34 16.48 11.97
C VAL A 127 7.13 15.58 12.27
N ASP A 128 6.15 16.13 12.96
CA ASP A 128 4.98 15.38 13.42
C ASP A 128 4.00 15.03 12.28
N GLY A 129 4.02 13.77 11.83
CA GLY A 129 3.13 13.28 10.79
C GLY A 129 1.68 13.10 11.23
N ASN A 130 1.42 12.89 12.52
CA ASN A 130 0.07 12.73 13.03
C ASN A 130 -0.83 13.95 12.81
N SER A 131 -0.24 15.12 12.60
CA SER A 131 -0.98 16.34 12.26
C SER A 131 -1.28 16.48 10.77
N HIS A 132 -0.59 15.74 9.89
CA HIS A 132 -0.57 15.97 8.45
C HIS A 132 -1.23 14.90 7.59
N PHE A 133 -1.50 13.72 8.14
CA PHE A 133 -1.96 12.58 7.35
C PHE A 133 -3.18 11.88 7.95
N TYR A 134 -3.94 11.21 7.06
CA TYR A 134 -4.84 10.14 7.45
C TYR A 134 -4.04 8.84 7.58
N GLY A 135 -4.24 8.08 8.64
CA GLY A 135 -3.61 6.77 8.86
C GLY A 135 -4.53 5.64 8.46
N VAL A 136 -3.99 4.68 7.71
CA VAL A 136 -4.66 3.46 7.27
C VAL A 136 -3.88 2.26 7.79
N GLU A 137 -4.42 1.55 8.78
CA GLU A 137 -3.85 0.33 9.35
C GLU A 137 -4.43 -0.91 8.67
N ILE A 138 -3.63 -1.63 7.90
CA ILE A 138 -4.03 -2.87 7.24
C ILE A 138 -3.67 -4.04 8.16
N GLN A 139 -4.67 -4.85 8.51
CA GLN A 139 -4.55 -5.88 9.56
C GLN A 139 -3.84 -7.14 9.03
N TYR A 140 -2.51 -7.09 8.99
CA TYR A 140 -1.62 -8.23 8.72
C TYR A 140 -0.23 -7.96 9.29
N SER A 141 0.60 -9.01 9.39
CA SER A 141 1.90 -8.94 10.06
C SER A 141 3.01 -8.22 9.27
N GLY A 142 2.85 -8.03 7.96
CA GLY A 142 3.93 -7.52 7.10
C GLY A 142 5.01 -8.55 6.75
N SER A 143 4.89 -9.79 7.22
CA SER A 143 5.81 -10.90 6.90
C SER A 143 5.37 -11.72 5.68
N HIS A 144 4.20 -11.45 5.16
CA HIS A 144 3.59 -12.02 3.96
C HIS A 144 2.75 -10.96 3.25
N GLU A 145 2.22 -11.29 2.10
CA GLU A 145 1.32 -10.38 1.36
C GLU A 145 -0.02 -10.19 2.09
N MET A 146 -0.54 -8.97 2.08
CA MET A 146 -1.93 -8.73 2.48
C MET A 146 -2.89 -9.46 1.54
N THR A 147 -4.10 -9.74 1.99
CA THR A 147 -5.12 -10.39 1.13
C THR A 147 -5.48 -9.50 -0.06
N ALA A 148 -5.94 -10.13 -1.15
CA ALA A 148 -6.46 -9.40 -2.30
C ALA A 148 -7.60 -8.45 -1.91
N ALA A 149 -8.47 -8.86 -0.97
CA ALA A 149 -9.56 -8.03 -0.45
C ALA A 149 -9.03 -6.79 0.29
N GLN A 150 -8.00 -6.95 1.14
CA GLN A 150 -7.33 -5.83 1.81
C GLN A 150 -6.73 -4.85 0.80
N TYR A 151 -6.00 -5.36 -0.20
CA TYR A 151 -5.36 -4.51 -1.20
C TYR A 151 -6.38 -3.73 -2.05
N VAL A 152 -7.47 -4.38 -2.46
CA VAL A 152 -8.57 -3.73 -3.20
C VAL A 152 -9.23 -2.65 -2.33
N ALA A 153 -9.53 -2.95 -1.06
CA ALA A 153 -10.14 -2.00 -0.14
C ALA A 153 -9.22 -0.79 0.14
N ALA A 154 -7.92 -1.02 0.36
CA ALA A 154 -6.95 0.03 0.62
C ALA A 154 -6.78 0.99 -0.58
N ARG A 155 -6.68 0.46 -1.82
CA ARG A 155 -6.64 1.27 -3.05
C ARG A 155 -7.92 2.09 -3.22
N ARG A 156 -9.07 1.47 -3.00
CA ARG A 156 -10.37 2.11 -3.17
C ARG A 156 -10.64 3.17 -2.09
N LEU A 157 -10.23 2.92 -0.85
CA LEU A 157 -10.23 3.90 0.23
C LEU A 157 -9.34 5.09 -0.11
N SER A 158 -8.12 4.82 -0.57
CA SER A 158 -7.20 5.88 -1.00
C SER A 158 -7.80 6.71 -2.13
N ALA A 159 -8.34 6.07 -3.17
CA ALA A 159 -8.99 6.76 -4.28
C ALA A 159 -10.19 7.61 -3.80
N ALA A 160 -10.96 7.14 -2.81
CA ALA A 160 -12.06 7.88 -2.22
C ALA A 160 -11.59 9.17 -1.51
N VAL A 161 -10.51 9.09 -0.74
CA VAL A 161 -9.95 10.25 -0.04
C VAL A 161 -9.33 11.24 -1.04
N LEU A 162 -8.59 10.74 -2.03
CA LEU A 162 -8.00 11.56 -3.09
C LEU A 162 -9.08 12.28 -3.92
N ASP A 163 -10.18 11.59 -4.22
CA ASP A 163 -11.33 12.18 -4.94
C ASP A 163 -11.96 13.34 -4.17
N PHE A 164 -12.14 13.18 -2.85
CA PHE A 164 -12.70 14.23 -2.01
C PHE A 164 -11.83 15.49 -1.98
N HIS A 165 -10.51 15.32 -1.83
CA HIS A 165 -9.58 16.44 -1.69
C HIS A 165 -9.05 16.98 -3.02
N GLY A 166 -9.31 16.31 -4.14
CA GLY A 166 -8.75 16.65 -5.45
C GLY A 166 -7.25 16.35 -5.58
N TRP A 167 -6.71 15.47 -4.74
CA TRP A 167 -5.28 15.11 -4.74
C TRP A 167 -4.97 14.07 -5.81
N SER A 168 -3.71 13.99 -6.23
CA SER A 168 -3.21 12.89 -7.05
C SER A 168 -2.80 11.68 -6.21
N GLU A 169 -2.42 10.59 -6.89
CA GLU A 169 -1.87 9.39 -6.26
C GLU A 169 -0.61 9.64 -5.43
N LYS A 170 0.08 10.75 -5.66
CA LYS A 170 1.28 11.14 -4.90
C LYS A 170 0.99 11.53 -3.45
N SER A 171 -0.26 11.77 -3.11
CA SER A 171 -0.69 11.93 -1.71
C SER A 171 -0.88 10.60 -0.96
N VAL A 172 -0.48 9.45 -1.55
CA VAL A 172 -0.47 8.13 -0.90
C VAL A 172 0.96 7.66 -0.71
N ILE A 173 1.36 7.47 0.53
CA ILE A 173 2.70 7.00 0.89
C ILE A 173 2.64 5.84 1.88
N GLY A 174 3.72 5.07 1.98
CA GLY A 174 3.93 4.10 3.04
C GLY A 174 4.64 4.73 4.24
N HIS A 175 4.48 4.15 5.43
CA HIS A 175 5.16 4.64 6.63
C HIS A 175 6.69 4.59 6.48
N GLY A 176 7.22 3.56 5.81
CA GLY A 176 8.65 3.49 5.49
C GLY A 176 9.13 4.49 4.43
N GLU A 177 8.21 5.19 3.73
CA GLU A 177 8.55 6.37 2.92
C GLU A 177 8.49 7.67 3.74
N TRP A 178 7.80 7.65 4.90
CA TRP A 178 7.67 8.79 5.80
C TRP A 178 8.79 8.88 6.82
N SER A 179 9.13 7.75 7.44
CA SER A 179 10.08 7.67 8.57
C SER A 179 11.17 6.63 8.32
N SER A 180 12.44 7.02 8.55
CA SER A 180 13.59 6.12 8.41
C SER A 180 13.61 4.97 9.42
N ASP A 181 12.80 5.04 10.48
CA ASP A 181 12.69 4.02 11.52
C ASP A 181 11.64 2.96 11.18
N LYS A 182 10.98 3.08 10.01
CA LYS A 182 9.82 2.27 9.62
C LYS A 182 10.03 1.55 8.29
N TRP A 183 9.31 0.46 8.12
CA TRP A 183 9.33 -0.34 6.89
C TRP A 183 7.94 -0.81 6.44
N ASP A 184 6.89 -0.40 7.15
CA ASP A 184 5.50 -0.72 6.82
C ASP A 184 4.93 0.26 5.74
N PRO A 185 3.97 -0.22 4.92
CA PRO A 185 3.56 -1.61 4.78
C PRO A 185 4.60 -2.43 3.99
N GLY A 186 4.71 -3.72 4.32
CA GLY A 186 5.69 -4.61 3.68
C GLY A 186 5.17 -6.03 3.51
N TYR A 187 5.98 -6.89 2.85
CA TYR A 187 5.71 -8.32 2.67
C TYR A 187 6.81 -9.21 3.26
N ALA A 188 7.89 -8.60 3.68
CA ALA A 188 9.00 -9.25 4.33
C ALA A 188 9.60 -8.30 5.37
N ALA A 189 10.08 -8.86 6.48
CA ALA A 189 10.63 -8.07 7.56
C ALA A 189 11.71 -7.09 7.09
N GLY A 190 11.59 -5.83 7.51
CA GLY A 190 12.52 -4.76 7.18
C GLY A 190 12.43 -4.23 5.73
N LYS A 191 11.43 -4.64 4.95
CA LYS A 191 11.27 -4.21 3.56
C LYS A 191 9.89 -3.62 3.31
N ILE A 192 9.84 -2.34 3.01
CA ILE A 192 8.63 -1.69 2.53
C ILE A 192 8.25 -2.24 1.15
N MET A 193 6.95 -2.38 0.91
CA MET A 193 6.43 -2.74 -0.41
C MET A 193 6.71 -1.65 -1.47
N ALA A 194 6.59 -2.01 -2.76
CA ALA A 194 6.82 -1.09 -3.87
C ALA A 194 5.70 -0.03 -3.96
N MET A 195 5.79 1.03 -3.21
CA MET A 195 4.79 2.11 -3.18
C MET A 195 4.54 2.80 -4.53
N PRO A 196 5.51 2.88 -5.47
CA PRO A 196 5.21 3.34 -6.84
C PRO A 196 4.16 2.47 -7.56
N VAL A 197 4.14 1.15 -7.33
CA VAL A 197 3.12 0.24 -7.88
C VAL A 197 1.77 0.52 -7.22
N VAL A 198 1.75 0.66 -5.89
CA VAL A 198 0.53 1.04 -5.14
C VAL A 198 -0.07 2.34 -5.69
N ARG A 199 0.75 3.37 -5.88
CA ARG A 199 0.29 4.64 -6.44
C ARG A 199 -0.27 4.51 -7.86
N ALA A 200 0.38 3.73 -8.73
CA ALA A 200 -0.14 3.45 -10.07
C ALA A 200 -1.52 2.77 -10.02
N ASP A 201 -1.70 1.80 -9.11
CA ASP A 201 -2.96 1.10 -8.92
C ASP A 201 -4.05 1.99 -8.30
N VAL A 202 -3.70 2.87 -7.36
CA VAL A 202 -4.62 3.88 -6.80
C VAL A 202 -5.06 4.86 -7.88
N LYS A 203 -4.13 5.32 -8.73
CA LYS A 203 -4.44 6.18 -9.89
C LYS A 203 -5.43 5.51 -10.84
N ALA A 204 -5.18 4.25 -11.21
CA ALA A 204 -6.07 3.48 -12.07
C ALA A 204 -7.45 3.28 -11.41
N THR A 205 -7.48 2.96 -10.11
CA THR A 205 -8.72 2.82 -9.33
C THR A 205 -9.52 4.12 -9.31
N ARG A 206 -8.86 5.28 -9.10
CA ARG A 206 -9.50 6.59 -9.13
C ARG A 206 -10.04 6.93 -10.52
N ALA A 207 -9.29 6.65 -11.57
CA ALA A 207 -9.71 6.90 -12.95
C ALA A 207 -10.93 6.05 -13.35
N ALA A 208 -11.03 4.81 -12.86
CA ALA A 208 -12.19 3.95 -13.04
C ALA A 208 -13.46 4.47 -12.32
N GLY A 209 -13.28 5.27 -11.27
CA GLY A 209 -14.35 5.93 -10.53
C GLY A 209 -15.09 5.03 -9.52
N PRO A 210 -16.02 5.62 -8.75
CA PRO A 210 -16.71 4.94 -7.66
C PRO A 210 -17.67 3.83 -8.10
N THR A 211 -18.18 3.88 -9.32
CA THR A 211 -19.14 2.91 -9.87
C THR A 211 -18.48 1.71 -10.54
N ALA A 212 -17.14 1.71 -10.69
CA ALA A 212 -16.45 0.55 -11.20
C ALA A 212 -16.73 -0.67 -10.30
N SER A 213 -17.25 -1.75 -10.90
CA SER A 213 -17.50 -2.99 -10.18
C SER A 213 -16.19 -3.46 -9.54
N VAL A 214 -16.19 -3.57 -8.22
CA VAL A 214 -15.17 -4.33 -7.52
C VAL A 214 -15.34 -5.76 -8.01
N PRO A 215 -14.29 -6.46 -8.45
CA PRO A 215 -14.37 -7.91 -8.53
C PRO A 215 -14.76 -8.39 -7.13
N THR A 216 -16.00 -8.85 -6.97
CA THR A 216 -16.46 -9.40 -5.70
C THR A 216 -15.56 -10.60 -5.43
N PRO A 217 -14.91 -10.70 -4.26
CA PRO A 217 -14.36 -11.99 -3.85
C PRO A 217 -15.49 -13.00 -3.96
N PRO A 218 -15.28 -14.20 -4.48
CA PRO A 218 -16.34 -15.19 -4.57
C PRO A 218 -16.98 -15.33 -3.19
N SER A 219 -18.31 -15.15 -3.15
CA SER A 219 -19.08 -15.32 -1.91
C SER A 219 -18.84 -16.74 -1.42
N THR A 220 -18.48 -16.87 -0.15
CA THR A 220 -18.32 -18.18 0.52
C THR A 220 -19.68 -18.82 0.79
N SER A 221 -20.48 -19.07 -0.26
CA SER A 221 -21.66 -19.92 -0.22
C SER A 221 -21.69 -20.72 -1.53
N GLU A 222 -21.16 -21.89 -1.43
CA GLU A 222 -20.89 -22.99 -2.35
C GLU A 222 -19.40 -23.07 -2.74
N GLU A 223 -18.71 -24.05 -2.16
CA GLU A 223 -17.38 -24.50 -2.54
C GLU A 223 -17.41 -25.08 -3.97
N THR A 224 -17.48 -24.22 -4.97
CA THR A 224 -16.91 -24.49 -6.28
C THR A 224 -15.61 -23.72 -6.40
N GLY A 225 -14.78 -23.82 -5.37
CA GLY A 225 -13.41 -23.28 -5.41
C GLY A 225 -12.67 -23.95 -6.54
N MET A 226 -12.08 -23.13 -7.44
CA MET A 226 -11.20 -23.62 -8.49
C MET A 226 -10.11 -24.46 -7.84
N LYS A 227 -10.04 -25.76 -8.18
CA LYS A 227 -9.01 -26.67 -7.69
C LYS A 227 -7.71 -26.44 -8.47
N LEU A 228 -6.59 -26.74 -7.88
CA LEU A 228 -5.29 -26.65 -8.58
C LEU A 228 -5.22 -27.53 -9.86
N SER A 229 -6.09 -28.54 -9.95
CA SER A 229 -6.25 -29.41 -11.11
C SER A 229 -7.22 -28.88 -12.18
N ASP A 230 -7.97 -27.80 -11.89
CA ASP A 230 -8.97 -27.29 -12.84
C ASP A 230 -8.29 -26.72 -14.08
N ALA A 231 -8.93 -26.92 -15.25
CA ALA A 231 -8.40 -26.39 -16.50
C ALA A 231 -8.71 -24.90 -16.64
N VAL A 232 -7.68 -24.12 -16.98
CA VAL A 232 -7.78 -22.71 -17.29
C VAL A 232 -7.53 -22.52 -18.78
N THR A 233 -8.45 -21.85 -19.47
CA THR A 233 -8.28 -21.54 -20.89
C THR A 233 -7.23 -20.45 -21.07
N VAL A 234 -6.21 -20.75 -21.86
CA VAL A 234 -5.13 -19.81 -22.18
C VAL A 234 -5.54 -18.94 -23.36
N GLY A 235 -5.55 -17.63 -23.16
CA GLY A 235 -5.90 -16.68 -24.21
C GLY A 235 -4.86 -16.59 -25.34
N PRO A 236 -5.28 -16.19 -26.56
CA PRO A 236 -4.40 -16.09 -27.74
C PRO A 236 -3.17 -15.22 -27.51
N TRP A 237 -3.30 -14.18 -26.72
CA TRP A 237 -2.21 -13.27 -26.36
C TRP A 237 -1.08 -13.98 -25.61
N VAL A 238 -1.42 -14.81 -24.62
CA VAL A 238 -0.43 -15.57 -23.83
C VAL A 238 0.29 -16.57 -24.71
N LYS A 239 -0.43 -17.27 -25.61
CA LYS A 239 0.16 -18.20 -26.56
C LYS A 239 1.14 -17.54 -27.52
N ALA A 240 0.82 -16.33 -27.98
CA ALA A 240 1.69 -15.56 -28.88
C ALA A 240 2.98 -15.10 -28.19
N GLN A 241 2.93 -14.87 -26.87
CA GLN A 241 4.10 -14.41 -26.10
C GLN A 241 5.10 -15.54 -25.81
N TRP A 242 4.61 -16.78 -25.70
CA TRP A 242 5.44 -17.98 -25.42
C TRP A 242 5.11 -19.11 -26.39
N PRO A 243 5.53 -18.98 -27.65
CA PRO A 243 5.18 -19.95 -28.72
C PRO A 243 5.78 -21.35 -28.50
N ASP A 244 6.89 -21.43 -27.78
CA ASP A 244 7.62 -22.68 -27.51
C ASP A 244 7.18 -23.39 -26.23
N ASP A 245 6.27 -22.81 -25.44
CA ASP A 245 5.72 -23.43 -24.23
C ASP A 245 4.57 -24.37 -24.61
N VAL A 246 4.89 -25.67 -24.71
CA VAL A 246 3.94 -26.71 -25.12
C VAL A 246 2.70 -26.77 -24.24
N GLY A 247 2.87 -26.55 -22.91
CA GLY A 247 1.77 -26.55 -21.98
C GLY A 247 0.77 -25.41 -22.21
N LEU A 248 1.26 -24.26 -22.67
CA LEU A 248 0.41 -23.11 -22.99
C LEU A 248 -0.25 -23.23 -24.38
N GLN A 249 0.34 -23.97 -25.30
CA GLN A 249 -0.18 -24.13 -26.66
C GLN A 249 -1.40 -25.05 -26.75
N ASP A 250 -1.57 -26.00 -25.82
CA ASP A 250 -2.72 -26.93 -25.76
C ASP A 250 -4.07 -26.26 -25.49
N GLY A 251 -4.07 -24.97 -25.14
CA GLY A 251 -5.29 -24.16 -25.00
C GLY A 251 -5.97 -24.19 -23.64
N ALA A 252 -5.64 -25.18 -22.81
CA ALA A 252 -6.08 -25.25 -21.42
C ALA A 252 -4.98 -25.88 -20.56
N VAL A 253 -4.66 -25.24 -19.45
CA VAL A 253 -3.68 -25.72 -18.48
C VAL A 253 -4.33 -25.79 -17.10
N SER A 254 -3.82 -26.62 -16.20
CA SER A 254 -4.30 -26.57 -14.80
C SER A 254 -3.90 -25.24 -14.15
N VAL A 255 -4.68 -24.82 -13.15
CA VAL A 255 -4.34 -23.63 -12.34
C VAL A 255 -2.92 -23.72 -11.78
N ASN A 256 -2.53 -24.90 -11.31
CA ASN A 256 -1.17 -25.14 -10.80
C ASN A 256 -0.09 -24.93 -11.85
N THR A 257 -0.31 -25.42 -13.08
CA THR A 257 0.62 -25.23 -14.20
C THR A 257 0.70 -23.76 -14.60
N ALA A 258 -0.45 -23.07 -14.71
CA ALA A 258 -0.50 -21.65 -15.05
C ALA A 258 0.23 -20.78 -14.02
N LEU A 259 0.04 -21.03 -12.72
CA LEU A 259 0.72 -20.33 -11.63
C LEU A 259 2.23 -20.64 -11.62
N GLY A 260 2.61 -21.91 -11.79
CA GLY A 260 4.00 -22.33 -11.82
C GLY A 260 4.77 -21.70 -12.98
N SER A 261 4.18 -21.67 -14.19
CA SER A 261 4.75 -21.02 -15.36
C SER A 261 4.91 -19.51 -15.14
N THR A 262 3.88 -18.84 -14.65
CA THR A 262 3.94 -17.39 -14.32
C THR A 262 5.04 -17.08 -13.32
N TYR A 263 5.18 -17.88 -12.25
CA TYR A 263 6.24 -17.72 -11.27
C TYR A 263 7.64 -17.97 -11.87
N GLY A 264 7.80 -18.99 -12.71
CA GLY A 264 9.05 -19.29 -13.41
C GLY A 264 9.51 -18.14 -14.29
N HIS A 265 8.61 -17.55 -15.08
CA HIS A 265 8.91 -16.40 -15.94
C HIS A 265 9.21 -15.13 -15.15
N ALA A 266 8.49 -14.86 -14.06
CA ALA A 266 8.76 -13.73 -13.19
C ALA A 266 10.14 -13.86 -12.53
N ARG A 267 10.53 -15.06 -12.12
CA ARG A 267 11.85 -15.35 -11.56
C ARG A 267 12.96 -15.16 -12.59
N ALA A 268 12.81 -15.70 -13.80
CA ALA A 268 13.79 -15.55 -14.86
C ALA A 268 13.98 -14.07 -15.27
N ALA A 269 12.90 -13.30 -15.32
CA ALA A 269 12.96 -11.85 -15.56
C ALA A 269 13.71 -11.11 -14.44
N HIS A 270 13.51 -11.50 -13.20
CA HIS A 270 14.22 -10.91 -12.05
C HIS A 270 15.72 -11.24 -12.09
N GLU A 271 16.09 -12.49 -12.36
CA GLU A 271 17.48 -12.92 -12.51
C GLU A 271 18.17 -12.20 -13.68
N GLY A 272 17.47 -11.96 -14.80
CA GLY A 272 17.96 -11.15 -15.92
C GLY A 272 18.20 -9.68 -15.56
N VAL A 273 17.33 -9.06 -14.76
CA VAL A 273 17.52 -7.69 -14.27
C VAL A 273 18.72 -7.59 -13.33
N ASP A 274 18.94 -8.57 -12.48
CA ASP A 274 20.09 -8.59 -11.56
C ASP A 274 21.41 -8.79 -12.29
N ALA A 275 21.43 -9.61 -13.35
CA ALA A 275 22.59 -9.75 -14.24
C ALA A 275 22.94 -8.42 -14.95
N LEU A 276 21.93 -7.73 -15.51
CA LEU A 276 22.11 -6.41 -16.12
C LEU A 276 22.63 -5.36 -15.13
N ARG A 277 22.17 -5.40 -13.89
CA ARG A 277 22.68 -4.50 -12.83
C ARG A 277 24.15 -4.75 -12.54
N ALA A 278 24.58 -6.01 -12.48
CA ALA A 278 25.98 -6.36 -12.28
C ALA A 278 26.85 -5.84 -13.45
N GLU A 279 26.43 -6.03 -14.71
CA GLU A 279 27.14 -5.49 -15.87
C GLU A 279 27.25 -3.96 -15.85
N VAL A 280 26.21 -3.25 -15.43
CA VAL A 280 26.25 -1.77 -15.30
C VAL A 280 27.25 -1.34 -14.23
N VAL A 281 27.37 -2.07 -13.12
CA VAL A 281 28.38 -1.79 -12.08
C VAL A 281 29.78 -1.96 -12.65
N ASP A 282 30.05 -3.03 -13.40
CA ASP A 282 31.34 -3.33 -14.01
C ASP A 282 31.71 -2.29 -15.08
N LEU A 283 30.75 -1.88 -15.91
CA LEU A 283 30.95 -0.82 -16.89
C LEU A 283 31.29 0.53 -16.23
N ARG A 284 30.65 0.88 -15.13
CA ARG A 284 30.96 2.10 -14.37
C ARG A 284 32.38 2.05 -13.79
N ALA A 285 32.80 0.91 -13.26
CA ALA A 285 34.14 0.72 -12.75
C ALA A 285 35.20 0.84 -13.86
N ALA A 286 34.96 0.23 -15.02
CA ALA A 286 35.81 0.34 -16.19
C ALA A 286 35.93 1.78 -16.72
N LEU A 287 34.82 2.53 -16.78
CA LEU A 287 34.79 3.93 -17.19
C LEU A 287 35.56 4.80 -16.20
N ALA A 288 35.41 4.59 -14.90
CA ALA A 288 36.19 5.33 -13.88
C ALA A 288 37.69 5.12 -14.05
N LYS A 289 38.11 3.85 -14.32
CA LYS A 289 39.50 3.48 -14.57
C LYS A 289 40.03 4.15 -15.85
N LEU A 290 39.28 4.20 -16.91
CA LEU A 290 39.63 4.88 -18.17
C LEU A 290 39.80 6.40 -17.95
N THR A 291 38.88 7.01 -17.22
CA THR A 291 38.96 8.44 -16.86
C THR A 291 40.21 8.75 -16.06
N GLN A 292 40.60 7.89 -15.11
CA GLN A 292 41.85 8.03 -14.36
C GLN A 292 43.10 7.93 -15.23
N LEU A 293 43.07 7.05 -16.23
CA LEU A 293 44.20 6.89 -17.16
C LEU A 293 44.34 8.12 -18.06
N LEU A 294 43.23 8.67 -18.56
CA LEU A 294 43.20 9.87 -19.40
C LEU A 294 43.66 11.11 -18.63
N THR A 295 43.34 11.24 -17.33
CA THR A 295 43.75 12.38 -16.51
C THR A 295 45.20 12.29 -16.02
N LYS A 296 45.82 11.09 -16.06
CA LYS A 296 47.25 10.92 -15.71
C LYS A 296 48.20 11.03 -16.89
N GLY A 297 47.67 11.05 -18.10
CA GLY A 297 48.46 11.16 -19.37
C GLY A 297 48.43 12.55 -20.00
N ALA A 298 47.80 13.53 -19.35
CA ALA A 298 47.80 14.94 -19.66
C ALA A 298 48.61 15.71 -18.58
#